data_a011440675308e41d362eb1db1e1c964
#
_entry.id   a011440675308e41d362eb1db1e1c964
#
_cell.length_a   1.000
_cell.length_b   1.000
_cell.length_c   1.000
_cell.angle_alpha   90.00
_cell.angle_beta   90.00
_cell.angle_gamma   90.00
#
_symmetry.space_group_name_H-M   'P 1'
#
loop_
_entity.id
_entity.type
_entity.pdbx_description
1 polymer ?
#
loop_
_entity_poly.entity_id
_entity_poly.type
_entity_poly.pdbx_seq_one_letter_code
_entity_poly.pdbx_strand_id
1 'polypeptide(L)'
;MTAALAPDPVAALYTTRPVVADAFTERLSAAQVQRYAAQGWLAVSDVFSRDEVRTATTALADFIHGRITPADGRTHVQEEPVLRQADGTPAPETPEARELRVRKVFDFTHHDPRLQALTAQPRLRALLAQLIGPQSNLIQDMALLKPPRVGSEKPWHQDTAYFDWLPLGGIVGCWIALDPATVENGCMQVIPGTHLEGPVAHFHRRDCQIADARVQVQRAVAVPLAPGGVLFFSGLIHHGTPPNRSADRRRALQFHYAAAGCRRMSFEEHAALFAEGGLYAGCRGWNVQGLERARYPTP
;
A
#
# COMPACT_ATOMS: atom_id res chain seq x y z
N MET A 1 -16.21 38.41 2.35
CA MET A 1 -14.94 37.95 2.94
C MET A 1 -15.04 36.47 3.13
N THR A 2 -14.45 35.68 2.21
CA THR A 2 -14.35 34.23 2.35
C THR A 2 -13.32 33.94 3.43
N ALA A 3 -13.75 33.38 4.56
CA ALA A 3 -12.84 32.88 5.59
C ALA A 3 -11.85 31.92 4.93
N ALA A 4 -10.54 32.23 5.02
CA ALA A 4 -9.51 31.30 4.60
C ALA A 4 -9.67 30.05 5.45
N LEU A 5 -9.97 28.92 4.80
CA LEU A 5 -9.99 27.61 5.45
C LEU A 5 -8.62 27.40 6.14
N ALA A 6 -8.65 27.02 7.41
CA ALA A 6 -7.43 26.67 8.12
C ALA A 6 -6.62 25.64 7.29
N PRO A 7 -5.30 25.78 7.22
CA PRO A 7 -4.49 24.85 6.45
C PRO A 7 -4.72 23.41 6.94
N ASP A 8 -4.99 22.50 6.02
CA ASP A 8 -5.17 21.09 6.34
C ASP A 8 -3.85 20.54 6.94
N PRO A 9 -3.86 20.14 8.22
CA PRO A 9 -2.63 19.71 8.90
C PRO A 9 -2.00 18.47 8.26
N VAL A 10 -2.79 17.67 7.55
CA VAL A 10 -2.30 16.49 6.81
C VAL A 10 -1.53 16.90 5.56
N ALA A 11 -1.88 18.02 4.93
CA ALA A 11 -1.20 18.46 3.70
C ALA A 11 0.30 18.71 3.91
N ALA A 12 0.70 19.19 5.09
CA ALA A 12 2.10 19.45 5.42
C ALA A 12 2.94 18.17 5.55
N LEU A 13 2.31 17.01 5.68
CA LEU A 13 2.97 15.71 5.78
C LEU A 13 3.32 15.09 4.43
N TYR A 14 2.98 15.74 3.32
CA TYR A 14 3.18 15.21 1.97
C TYR A 14 3.85 16.21 1.06
N THR A 15 4.61 15.68 0.09
CA THR A 15 5.34 16.50 -0.89
C THR A 15 4.56 16.61 -2.22
N THR A 16 4.86 17.64 -2.99
CA THR A 16 4.42 17.77 -4.38
C THR A 16 5.55 17.56 -5.38
N ARG A 17 6.72 17.07 -4.96
CA ARG A 17 7.89 16.81 -5.83
C ARG A 17 7.73 15.46 -6.53
N PRO A 18 7.34 15.40 -7.81
CA PRO A 18 7.19 14.14 -8.51
C PRO A 18 8.55 13.61 -8.99
N VAL A 19 8.61 12.31 -9.14
CA VAL A 19 9.67 11.61 -9.89
C VAL A 19 9.08 11.01 -11.15
N VAL A 20 9.94 10.67 -12.10
CA VAL A 20 9.56 9.98 -13.33
C VAL A 20 9.90 8.51 -13.20
N ALA A 21 8.97 7.63 -13.59
CA ALA A 21 9.21 6.20 -13.67
C ALA A 21 10.16 5.88 -14.82
N ASP A 22 11.00 4.88 -14.63
CA ASP A 22 11.83 4.33 -15.70
C ASP A 22 10.94 3.62 -16.74
N ALA A 23 11.36 3.65 -17.99
CA ALA A 23 10.71 2.87 -19.02
C ALA A 23 10.89 1.36 -18.74
N PHE A 24 9.86 0.56 -19.05
CA PHE A 24 9.93 -0.89 -18.93
C PHE A 24 11.00 -1.44 -19.88
N THR A 25 11.80 -2.35 -19.32
CA THR A 25 12.70 -3.23 -20.05
C THR A 25 12.53 -4.65 -19.50
N GLU A 26 12.77 -5.66 -20.30
CA GLU A 26 12.62 -7.07 -19.87
C GLU A 26 13.47 -7.43 -18.65
N ARG A 27 14.55 -6.68 -18.42
CA ARG A 27 15.46 -6.84 -17.27
C ARG A 27 15.86 -5.48 -16.74
N LEU A 28 16.00 -5.37 -15.41
CA LEU A 28 16.60 -4.20 -14.80
C LEU A 28 18.09 -4.14 -15.14
N SER A 29 18.58 -2.95 -15.42
CA SER A 29 20.02 -2.68 -15.54
C SER A 29 20.68 -2.77 -14.15
N ALA A 30 21.99 -3.00 -14.12
CA ALA A 30 22.76 -2.99 -12.88
C ALA A 30 22.58 -1.66 -12.10
N ALA A 31 22.49 -0.54 -12.80
CA ALA A 31 22.26 0.78 -12.20
C ALA A 31 20.87 0.87 -11.53
N GLN A 32 19.82 0.28 -12.12
CA GLN A 32 18.49 0.25 -11.51
C GLN A 32 18.46 -0.63 -10.26
N VAL A 33 19.10 -1.80 -10.28
CA VAL A 33 19.21 -2.68 -9.12
C VAL A 33 20.00 -1.98 -7.99
N GLN A 34 21.12 -1.33 -8.30
CA GLN A 34 21.91 -0.56 -7.34
C GLN A 34 21.09 0.61 -6.77
N ARG A 35 20.32 1.31 -7.62
CA ARG A 35 19.44 2.40 -7.17
C ARG A 35 18.35 1.89 -6.23
N TYR A 36 17.72 0.75 -6.55
CA TYR A 36 16.78 0.11 -5.63
C TYR A 36 17.44 -0.24 -4.30
N ALA A 37 18.60 -0.85 -4.32
CA ALA A 37 19.34 -1.19 -3.10
C ALA A 37 19.71 0.04 -2.25
N ALA A 38 20.03 1.17 -2.88
CA ALA A 38 20.40 2.41 -2.18
C ALA A 38 19.19 3.21 -1.71
N GLN A 39 18.10 3.24 -2.48
CA GLN A 39 16.95 4.10 -2.23
C GLN A 39 15.74 3.36 -1.66
N GLY A 40 15.66 2.04 -1.81
CA GLY A 40 14.57 1.20 -1.32
C GLY A 40 13.33 1.17 -2.20
N TRP A 41 13.40 1.78 -3.38
CA TRP A 41 12.27 1.82 -4.33
C TRP A 41 12.73 1.95 -5.78
N LEU A 42 11.85 1.51 -6.70
CA LEU A 42 12.03 1.64 -8.15
C LEU A 42 10.65 1.71 -8.81
N ALA A 43 10.39 2.75 -9.58
CA ALA A 43 9.17 2.87 -10.38
C ALA A 43 9.47 2.53 -11.83
N VAL A 44 8.66 1.65 -12.43
CA VAL A 44 8.80 1.19 -13.83
C VAL A 44 7.46 1.34 -14.53
N SER A 45 7.43 2.06 -15.68
CA SER A 45 6.24 2.20 -16.51
C SER A 45 5.95 0.93 -17.31
N ASP A 46 4.70 0.75 -17.74
CA ASP A 46 4.28 -0.24 -18.75
C ASP A 46 4.65 -1.71 -18.46
N VAL A 47 4.79 -2.09 -17.19
CA VAL A 47 5.02 -3.49 -16.80
C VAL A 47 3.81 -4.35 -17.14
N PHE A 48 2.60 -3.80 -16.98
CA PHE A 48 1.35 -4.40 -17.41
C PHE A 48 0.83 -3.70 -18.66
N SER A 49 0.37 -4.46 -19.64
CA SER A 49 -0.25 -3.93 -20.84
C SER A 49 -1.62 -3.31 -20.52
N ARG A 50 -2.12 -2.49 -21.44
CA ARG A 50 -3.47 -1.89 -21.33
C ARG A 50 -4.57 -2.94 -21.20
N ASP A 51 -4.41 -4.09 -21.86
CA ASP A 51 -5.37 -5.18 -21.81
C ASP A 51 -5.35 -5.89 -20.47
N GLU A 52 -4.15 -6.13 -19.90
CA GLU A 52 -4.01 -6.67 -18.55
C GLU A 52 -4.61 -5.74 -17.50
N VAL A 53 -4.37 -4.42 -17.61
CA VAL A 53 -4.98 -3.41 -16.73
C VAL A 53 -6.50 -3.41 -16.85
N ARG A 54 -7.04 -3.46 -18.07
CA ARG A 54 -8.48 -3.53 -18.29
C ARG A 54 -9.08 -4.79 -17.68
N THR A 55 -8.44 -5.94 -17.90
CA THR A 55 -8.87 -7.22 -17.32
C THR A 55 -8.85 -7.17 -15.78
N ALA A 56 -7.79 -6.65 -15.19
CA ALA A 56 -7.66 -6.47 -13.75
C ALA A 56 -8.76 -5.56 -13.18
N THR A 57 -9.01 -4.44 -13.85
CA THR A 57 -10.02 -3.46 -13.44
C THR A 57 -11.43 -4.05 -13.49
N THR A 58 -11.73 -4.81 -14.56
CA THR A 58 -13.02 -5.49 -14.71
C THR A 58 -13.20 -6.56 -13.63
N ALA A 59 -12.19 -7.39 -13.40
CA ALA A 59 -12.25 -8.44 -12.38
C ALA A 59 -12.41 -7.89 -10.98
N LEU A 60 -11.70 -6.80 -10.65
CA LEU A 60 -11.85 -6.10 -9.38
C LEU A 60 -13.26 -5.51 -9.22
N ALA A 61 -13.82 -4.92 -10.27
CA ALA A 61 -15.19 -4.41 -10.26
C ALA A 61 -16.21 -5.56 -10.09
N ASP A 62 -16.02 -6.69 -10.78
CA ASP A 62 -16.86 -7.90 -10.63
C ASP A 62 -16.88 -8.37 -9.18
N PHE A 63 -15.72 -8.35 -8.51
CA PHE A 63 -15.59 -8.70 -7.11
C PHE A 63 -16.35 -7.71 -6.21
N ILE A 64 -16.07 -6.42 -6.32
CA ILE A 64 -16.69 -5.37 -5.50
C ILE A 64 -18.21 -5.32 -5.69
N HIS A 65 -18.68 -5.55 -6.92
CA HIS A 65 -20.10 -5.56 -7.26
C HIS A 65 -20.83 -6.85 -6.80
N GLY A 66 -20.10 -7.82 -6.22
CA GLY A 66 -20.67 -9.06 -5.71
C GLY A 66 -20.98 -10.11 -6.79
N ARG A 67 -20.44 -9.96 -8.01
CA ARG A 67 -20.50 -10.97 -9.06
C ARG A 67 -19.57 -12.16 -8.79
N ILE A 68 -18.56 -11.94 -7.95
CA ILE A 68 -17.67 -12.97 -7.40
C ILE A 68 -17.90 -12.99 -5.90
N THR A 69 -18.31 -14.13 -5.36
CA THR A 69 -18.59 -14.30 -3.92
C THR A 69 -17.45 -15.09 -3.28
N PRO A 70 -16.69 -14.49 -2.34
CA PRO A 70 -15.70 -15.24 -1.56
C PRO A 70 -16.37 -16.33 -0.71
N ALA A 71 -15.83 -17.55 -0.77
CA ALA A 71 -16.36 -18.69 -0.03
C ALA A 71 -15.56 -19.03 1.24
N ASP A 72 -14.38 -18.44 1.43
CA ASP A 72 -13.42 -18.88 2.44
C ASP A 72 -13.36 -18.02 3.71
N GLY A 73 -14.15 -16.94 3.78
CA GLY A 73 -14.20 -16.05 4.96
C GLY A 73 -12.91 -15.26 5.24
N ARG A 74 -11.87 -15.36 4.37
CA ARG A 74 -10.60 -14.64 4.54
C ARG A 74 -10.62 -13.26 3.90
N THR A 75 -11.38 -13.11 2.82
CA THR A 75 -11.48 -11.85 2.10
C THR A 75 -12.15 -10.79 2.96
N HIS A 76 -11.53 -9.64 3.03
CA HIS A 76 -12.04 -8.50 3.78
C HIS A 76 -12.14 -7.26 2.91
N VAL A 77 -13.34 -6.64 2.89
CA VAL A 77 -13.60 -5.36 2.22
C VAL A 77 -13.71 -4.27 3.28
N GLN A 78 -12.89 -3.25 3.14
CA GLN A 78 -12.90 -2.07 4.01
C GLN A 78 -13.46 -0.87 3.27
N GLU A 79 -14.44 -0.19 3.86
CA GLU A 79 -14.98 1.07 3.34
C GLU A 79 -14.18 2.29 3.80
N GLU A 80 -14.31 3.38 3.05
CA GLU A 80 -13.79 4.69 3.45
C GLU A 80 -14.41 5.14 4.78
N PRO A 81 -13.60 5.57 5.76
CA PRO A 81 -14.10 5.92 7.10
C PRO A 81 -15.21 6.97 7.09
N VAL A 82 -15.10 7.98 6.21
CA VAL A 82 -16.07 9.08 6.10
C VAL A 82 -17.39 8.64 5.46
N LEU A 83 -17.42 7.48 4.80
CA LEU A 83 -18.60 6.92 4.14
C LEU A 83 -19.17 5.71 4.89
N ARG A 84 -18.55 5.31 6.00
CA ARG A 84 -19.13 4.28 6.87
C ARG A 84 -20.45 4.76 7.39
N GLN A 85 -21.46 3.96 7.15
CA GLN A 85 -22.81 4.27 7.62
C GLN A 85 -22.94 3.89 9.09
N ALA A 86 -23.75 4.65 9.82
CA ALA A 86 -24.22 4.21 11.10
C ALA A 86 -25.04 2.91 10.95
N ASP A 87 -25.05 2.07 11.98
CA ASP A 87 -25.83 0.83 11.98
C ASP A 87 -27.28 1.09 11.54
N GLY A 88 -27.77 0.28 10.61
CA GLY A 88 -29.14 0.40 10.10
C GLY A 88 -29.32 1.24 8.82
N THR A 89 -28.27 1.84 8.27
CA THR A 89 -28.37 2.54 6.97
C THR A 89 -28.41 1.53 5.82
N PRO A 90 -29.28 1.68 4.82
CA PRO A 90 -29.36 0.77 3.67
C PRO A 90 -28.03 0.71 2.90
N ALA A 91 -27.67 -0.47 2.42
CA ALA A 91 -26.54 -0.62 1.51
C ALA A 91 -26.73 0.22 0.24
N PRO A 92 -25.65 0.66 -0.44
CA PRO A 92 -25.75 1.39 -1.70
C PRO A 92 -26.60 0.59 -2.72
N GLU A 93 -27.54 1.26 -3.36
CA GLU A 93 -28.48 0.62 -4.28
C GLU A 93 -27.82 0.17 -5.59
N THR A 94 -26.73 0.84 -6.01
CA THR A 94 -26.04 0.51 -7.26
C THR A 94 -24.63 -0.04 -7.05
N PRO A 95 -24.14 -0.90 -7.95
CA PRO A 95 -22.77 -1.40 -7.95
C PRO A 95 -21.72 -0.27 -7.95
N GLU A 96 -21.98 0.79 -8.71
CA GLU A 96 -21.08 1.95 -8.83
C GLU A 96 -21.00 2.74 -7.52
N ALA A 97 -22.14 2.94 -6.85
CA ALA A 97 -22.19 3.56 -5.54
C ALA A 97 -21.44 2.73 -4.49
N ARG A 98 -21.50 1.39 -4.58
CA ARG A 98 -20.74 0.48 -3.73
C ARG A 98 -19.24 0.65 -3.97
N GLU A 99 -18.79 0.67 -5.23
CA GLU A 99 -17.37 0.84 -5.58
C GLU A 99 -16.80 2.14 -5.03
N LEU A 100 -17.58 3.24 -5.04
CA LEU A 100 -17.16 4.53 -4.48
C LEU A 100 -17.02 4.55 -2.97
N ARG A 101 -17.47 3.51 -2.27
CA ARG A 101 -17.32 3.38 -0.82
C ARG A 101 -16.10 2.55 -0.43
N VAL A 102 -15.62 1.68 -1.33
CA VAL A 102 -14.53 0.75 -1.03
C VAL A 102 -13.20 1.49 -0.99
N ARG A 103 -12.48 1.30 0.13
CA ARG A 103 -11.12 1.76 0.34
C ARG A 103 -10.08 0.69 0.06
N LYS A 104 -10.34 -0.54 0.54
CA LYS A 104 -9.42 -1.68 0.41
C LYS A 104 -10.19 -2.99 0.25
N VAL A 105 -9.59 -3.89 -0.50
CA VAL A 105 -9.95 -5.31 -0.53
C VAL A 105 -8.69 -6.10 -0.21
N PHE A 106 -8.79 -7.10 0.64
CA PHE A 106 -7.68 -7.94 1.08
C PHE A 106 -7.95 -9.39 0.75
N ASP A 107 -6.90 -10.16 0.44
CA ASP A 107 -6.91 -11.62 0.29
C ASP A 107 -8.01 -12.08 -0.69
N PHE A 108 -7.95 -11.60 -1.92
CA PHE A 108 -9.07 -11.74 -2.87
C PHE A 108 -8.66 -12.28 -4.25
N THR A 109 -7.37 -12.23 -4.61
CA THR A 109 -6.95 -12.58 -5.99
C THR A 109 -7.17 -14.05 -6.32
N HIS A 110 -7.16 -14.94 -5.34
CA HIS A 110 -7.37 -16.39 -5.54
C HIS A 110 -8.83 -16.76 -5.88
N HIS A 111 -9.79 -15.85 -5.74
CA HIS A 111 -11.18 -16.09 -6.11
C HIS A 111 -11.48 -15.88 -7.60
N ASP A 112 -10.53 -15.30 -8.35
CA ASP A 112 -10.72 -15.03 -9.78
C ASP A 112 -9.42 -15.34 -10.55
N PRO A 113 -9.46 -16.23 -11.57
CA PRO A 113 -8.26 -16.60 -12.32
C PRO A 113 -7.61 -15.41 -13.04
N ARG A 114 -8.37 -14.39 -13.42
CA ARG A 114 -7.83 -13.16 -14.03
C ARG A 114 -6.96 -12.39 -13.04
N LEU A 115 -7.40 -12.28 -11.79
CA LEU A 115 -6.66 -11.62 -10.71
C LEU A 115 -5.48 -12.47 -10.26
N GLN A 116 -5.68 -13.78 -10.12
CA GLN A 116 -4.61 -14.71 -9.75
C GLN A 116 -3.47 -14.68 -10.77
N ALA A 117 -3.77 -14.64 -12.07
CA ALA A 117 -2.76 -14.57 -13.13
C ALA A 117 -1.86 -13.33 -13.01
N LEU A 118 -2.37 -12.21 -12.49
CA LEU A 118 -1.57 -10.99 -12.31
C LEU A 118 -0.48 -11.16 -11.24
N THR A 119 -0.74 -11.94 -10.19
CA THR A 119 0.26 -12.21 -9.14
C THR A 119 1.43 -13.05 -9.63
N ALA A 120 1.23 -13.80 -10.71
CA ALA A 120 2.23 -14.66 -11.35
C ALA A 120 2.72 -14.13 -12.70
N GLN A 121 2.34 -12.89 -13.06
CA GLN A 121 2.65 -12.30 -14.37
C GLN A 121 4.16 -12.30 -14.64
N PRO A 122 4.61 -12.90 -15.78
CA PRO A 122 6.03 -13.19 -16.01
C PRO A 122 6.95 -11.97 -15.95
N ARG A 123 6.53 -10.82 -16.50
CA ARG A 123 7.35 -9.59 -16.47
C ARG A 123 7.52 -9.07 -15.06
N LEU A 124 6.43 -9.05 -14.25
CA LEU A 124 6.48 -8.68 -12.83
C LEU A 124 7.45 -9.60 -12.07
N ARG A 125 7.32 -10.93 -12.27
CA ARG A 125 8.14 -11.93 -11.60
C ARG A 125 9.60 -11.86 -12.01
N ALA A 126 9.89 -11.54 -13.28
CA ALA A 126 11.26 -11.38 -13.77
C ALA A 126 11.96 -10.17 -13.17
N LEU A 127 11.27 -9.02 -13.03
CA LEU A 127 11.81 -7.83 -12.36
C LEU A 127 11.99 -8.09 -10.86
N LEU A 128 11.00 -8.69 -10.22
CA LEU A 128 11.05 -9.03 -8.78
C LEU A 128 12.21 -9.96 -8.45
N ALA A 129 12.49 -10.96 -9.31
CA ALA A 129 13.59 -11.89 -9.14
C ALA A 129 14.97 -11.21 -9.10
N GLN A 130 15.12 -10.07 -9.73
CA GLN A 130 16.37 -9.29 -9.71
C GLN A 130 16.51 -8.45 -8.44
N LEU A 131 15.42 -8.23 -7.70
CA LEU A 131 15.40 -7.43 -6.46
C LEU A 131 15.52 -8.28 -5.20
N ILE A 132 14.85 -9.46 -5.15
CA ILE A 132 14.82 -10.32 -3.94
C ILE A 132 15.15 -11.79 -4.24
N GLY A 133 15.71 -12.07 -5.41
CA GLY A 133 16.08 -13.44 -5.80
C GLY A 133 14.99 -14.17 -6.58
N PRO A 134 15.35 -15.28 -7.25
CA PRO A 134 14.50 -15.95 -8.23
C PRO A 134 13.28 -16.65 -7.62
N GLN A 135 13.32 -16.94 -6.33
CA GLN A 135 12.24 -17.61 -5.63
C GLN A 135 11.66 -16.65 -4.57
N SER A 136 10.38 -16.32 -4.75
CA SER A 136 9.65 -15.49 -3.82
C SER A 136 8.20 -15.93 -3.74
N ASN A 137 7.61 -15.82 -2.55
CA ASN A 137 6.24 -16.21 -2.27
C ASN A 137 5.37 -14.97 -2.12
N LEU A 138 4.16 -14.99 -2.72
CA LEU A 138 3.13 -14.01 -2.43
C LEU A 138 2.68 -14.18 -0.97
N ILE A 139 2.80 -13.14 -0.17
CA ILE A 139 2.42 -13.16 1.25
C ILE A 139 1.19 -12.29 1.55
N GLN A 140 0.86 -11.36 0.67
CA GLN A 140 -0.36 -10.56 0.75
C GLN A 140 -0.74 -10.01 -0.63
N ASP A 141 -2.03 -9.95 -0.89
CA ASP A 141 -2.62 -9.23 -2.00
C ASP A 141 -3.70 -8.25 -1.52
N MET A 142 -3.69 -7.07 -2.10
CA MET A 142 -4.66 -6.02 -1.79
C MET A 142 -5.08 -5.27 -3.06
N ALA A 143 -6.31 -4.75 -3.05
CA ALA A 143 -6.70 -3.62 -3.89
C ALA A 143 -6.85 -2.37 -3.01
N LEU A 144 -6.33 -1.25 -3.50
CA LEU A 144 -6.30 0.03 -2.80
C LEU A 144 -7.03 1.08 -3.64
N LEU A 145 -8.16 1.54 -3.15
CA LEU A 145 -9.02 2.46 -3.87
C LEU A 145 -9.07 3.82 -3.14
N LYS A 146 -9.06 4.88 -3.93
CA LYS A 146 -9.33 6.24 -3.45
C LYS A 146 -10.46 6.84 -4.27
N PRO A 147 -11.70 6.85 -3.75
CA PRO A 147 -12.81 7.53 -4.40
C PRO A 147 -12.51 9.01 -4.63
N PRO A 148 -13.14 9.65 -5.64
CA PRO A 148 -12.99 11.08 -5.89
C PRO A 148 -13.31 11.91 -4.63
N ARG A 149 -12.47 12.88 -4.29
CA ARG A 149 -12.65 13.87 -3.22
C ARG A 149 -12.70 13.35 -1.78
N VAL A 150 -13.07 12.07 -1.56
CA VAL A 150 -13.27 11.47 -0.23
C VAL A 150 -12.26 10.40 0.12
N GLY A 151 -11.48 9.92 -0.86
CA GLY A 151 -10.44 8.91 -0.61
C GLY A 151 -9.45 9.38 0.44
N SER A 152 -9.44 8.71 1.61
CA SER A 152 -8.65 9.13 2.76
C SER A 152 -7.16 8.83 2.57
N GLU A 153 -6.32 9.48 3.37
CA GLU A 153 -4.88 9.19 3.39
C GLU A 153 -4.60 7.75 3.84
N LYS A 154 -3.44 7.23 3.46
CA LYS A 154 -2.74 6.19 4.22
C LYS A 154 -1.51 6.85 4.81
N PRO A 155 -1.47 7.10 6.14
CA PRO A 155 -0.37 7.77 6.80
C PRO A 155 0.96 7.06 6.57
N TRP A 156 2.05 7.75 6.80
CA TRP A 156 3.41 7.23 6.69
C TRP A 156 3.63 5.99 7.56
N HIS A 157 4.12 4.92 6.97
CA HIS A 157 4.33 3.63 7.63
C HIS A 157 5.40 2.80 6.92
N GLN A 158 5.77 1.69 7.52
CA GLN A 158 6.56 0.61 6.93
C GLN A 158 5.66 -0.61 6.83
N ASP A 159 5.61 -1.27 5.66
CA ASP A 159 4.75 -2.45 5.49
C ASP A 159 5.21 -3.63 6.35
N THR A 160 6.51 -3.74 6.63
CA THR A 160 7.05 -4.77 7.54
C THR A 160 6.46 -4.72 8.95
N ALA A 161 5.92 -3.58 9.38
CA ALA A 161 5.22 -3.47 10.66
C ALA A 161 3.89 -4.26 10.69
N TYR A 162 3.37 -4.67 9.52
CA TYR A 162 2.18 -5.53 9.39
C TYR A 162 2.53 -7.02 9.27
N PHE A 163 3.80 -7.35 9.00
CA PHE A 163 4.23 -8.70 8.67
C PHE A 163 5.11 -9.30 9.76
N ASP A 164 5.03 -10.62 9.88
CA ASP A 164 5.85 -11.43 10.79
C ASP A 164 6.92 -12.22 10.02
N TRP A 165 7.70 -11.52 9.16
CA TRP A 165 8.70 -12.15 8.32
C TRP A 165 10.11 -11.56 8.56
N LEU A 166 11.13 -12.44 8.66
CA LEU A 166 12.55 -12.10 8.75
C LEU A 166 13.34 -12.78 7.64
N PRO A 167 14.41 -12.16 7.12
CA PRO A 167 14.87 -10.80 7.43
C PRO A 167 13.92 -9.73 6.88
N LEU A 168 13.82 -8.59 7.56
CA LEU A 168 12.91 -7.49 7.17
C LEU A 168 13.14 -6.99 5.74
N GLY A 169 14.39 -6.98 5.27
CA GLY A 169 14.75 -6.57 3.91
C GLY A 169 14.34 -7.58 2.82
N GLY A 170 13.87 -8.77 3.20
CA GLY A 170 13.43 -9.80 2.25
C GLY A 170 12.01 -9.61 1.70
N ILE A 171 11.35 -8.49 2.01
CA ILE A 171 9.98 -8.20 1.56
C ILE A 171 9.98 -7.06 0.55
N VAL A 172 9.32 -7.29 -0.59
CA VAL A 172 9.09 -6.27 -1.62
C VAL A 172 7.59 -6.12 -1.85
N GLY A 173 7.12 -4.87 -1.77
CA GLY A 173 5.82 -4.45 -2.24
C GLY A 173 5.87 -4.11 -3.74
N CYS A 174 4.84 -4.53 -4.47
CA CYS A 174 4.59 -4.19 -5.87
C CYS A 174 3.26 -3.44 -5.95
N TRP A 175 3.32 -2.12 -6.05
CA TRP A 175 2.13 -1.29 -6.21
C TRP A 175 1.87 -1.01 -7.68
N ILE A 176 0.74 -1.50 -8.21
CA ILE A 176 0.39 -1.52 -9.63
C ILE A 176 -0.74 -0.53 -9.88
N ALA A 177 -0.50 0.50 -10.67
CA ALA A 177 -1.52 1.47 -11.02
C ALA A 177 -2.56 0.86 -11.99
N LEU A 178 -3.85 0.90 -11.63
CA LEU A 178 -4.96 0.57 -12.52
C LEU A 178 -5.58 1.81 -13.16
N ASP A 179 -5.58 2.93 -12.44
CA ASP A 179 -5.94 4.26 -12.94
C ASP A 179 -4.69 5.15 -12.95
N PRO A 180 -4.69 6.29 -13.67
CA PRO A 180 -3.63 7.29 -13.53
C PRO A 180 -3.48 7.67 -12.06
N ALA A 181 -2.31 7.43 -11.49
CA ALA A 181 -1.97 7.87 -10.14
C ALA A 181 -1.19 9.19 -10.23
N THR A 182 -1.78 10.26 -9.73
CA THR A 182 -1.21 11.61 -9.76
C THR A 182 -0.95 12.13 -8.35
N VAL A 183 -0.18 13.19 -8.23
CA VAL A 183 0.02 13.87 -6.95
C VAL A 183 -1.32 14.30 -6.33
N GLU A 184 -2.25 14.75 -7.17
CA GLU A 184 -3.53 15.30 -6.73
C GLU A 184 -4.52 14.23 -6.27
N ASN A 185 -4.53 13.03 -6.91
CA ASN A 185 -5.41 11.94 -6.51
C ASN A 185 -4.80 10.95 -5.51
N GLY A 186 -3.61 11.28 -4.97
CA GLY A 186 -2.97 10.53 -3.91
C GLY A 186 -2.12 9.36 -4.40
N CYS A 187 -1.21 9.60 -5.38
CA CYS A 187 -0.18 8.64 -5.72
C CYS A 187 0.67 8.28 -4.50
N MET A 188 1.39 7.17 -4.56
CA MET A 188 2.30 6.79 -3.48
C MET A 188 3.43 7.81 -3.34
N GLN A 189 3.82 8.06 -2.09
CA GLN A 189 5.01 8.84 -1.74
C GLN A 189 5.95 7.98 -0.91
N VAL A 190 7.24 8.13 -1.13
CA VAL A 190 8.29 7.39 -0.44
C VAL A 190 9.36 8.35 0.09
N ILE A 191 10.05 7.95 1.17
CA ILE A 191 11.24 8.66 1.66
C ILE A 191 12.46 7.80 1.32
N PRO A 192 13.23 8.16 0.27
CA PRO A 192 14.37 7.37 -0.19
C PRO A 192 15.39 7.09 0.91
N GLY A 193 15.90 5.85 0.94
CA GLY A 193 16.97 5.42 1.85
C GLY A 193 16.50 5.00 3.25
N THR A 194 15.26 5.28 3.65
CA THR A 194 14.77 4.96 5.01
C THR A 194 14.71 3.46 5.32
N HIS A 195 14.66 2.60 4.31
CA HIS A 195 14.74 1.15 4.50
C HIS A 195 16.08 0.69 5.09
N LEU A 196 17.15 1.48 4.94
CA LEU A 196 18.48 1.25 5.54
C LEU A 196 18.59 1.77 6.99
N GLU A 197 17.63 2.60 7.40
CA GLU A 197 17.56 3.16 8.76
C GLU A 197 16.93 2.16 9.75
N GLY A 198 16.35 1.07 9.25
CA GLY A 198 15.76 0.00 10.04
C GLY A 198 14.29 0.21 10.40
N PRO A 199 13.73 -0.66 11.28
CA PRO A 199 12.36 -0.57 11.73
C PRO A 199 12.17 0.60 12.70
N VAL A 200 10.99 1.20 12.68
CA VAL A 200 10.58 2.25 13.63
C VAL A 200 9.24 1.90 14.27
N ALA A 201 8.98 2.43 15.46
CA ALA A 201 7.74 2.21 16.17
C ALA A 201 6.53 2.78 15.38
N HIS A 202 5.42 2.03 15.39
CA HIS A 202 4.16 2.40 14.78
C HIS A 202 3.07 2.55 15.82
N PHE A 203 2.13 3.45 15.58
CA PHE A 203 1.05 3.78 16.49
C PHE A 203 -0.29 3.87 15.75
N HIS A 204 -1.39 3.50 16.39
CA HIS A 204 -2.74 3.69 15.87
C HIS A 204 -3.25 5.09 16.21
N ARG A 205 -3.19 6.01 15.25
CA ARG A 205 -3.77 7.36 15.37
C ARG A 205 -4.83 7.60 14.31
N ARG A 206 -4.46 7.97 13.09
CA ARG A 206 -5.36 8.06 11.92
C ARG A 206 -5.51 6.70 11.22
N ASP A 207 -4.46 5.93 11.25
CA ASP A 207 -4.35 4.51 10.89
C ASP A 207 -3.10 3.99 11.62
N CYS A 208 -2.62 2.78 11.37
CA CYS A 208 -1.30 2.37 11.84
C CYS A 208 -0.22 3.17 11.10
N GLN A 209 0.61 3.91 11.83
CA GLN A 209 1.49 4.92 11.27
C GLN A 209 2.75 5.15 12.12
N ILE A 210 3.78 5.68 11.50
CA ILE A 210 4.92 6.30 12.16
C ILE A 210 4.46 7.61 12.79
N ALA A 211 5.03 8.01 13.94
CA ALA A 211 4.75 9.31 14.54
C ALA A 211 5.07 10.45 13.56
N ASP A 212 4.13 11.39 13.36
CA ASP A 212 4.26 12.45 12.36
C ASP A 212 5.57 13.26 12.53
N ALA A 213 6.00 13.47 13.77
CA ALA A 213 7.24 14.18 14.09
C ALA A 213 8.53 13.45 13.61
N ARG A 214 8.43 12.15 13.31
CA ARG A 214 9.55 11.33 12.78
C ARG A 214 9.57 11.27 11.25
N VAL A 215 8.54 11.79 10.58
CA VAL A 215 8.44 11.76 9.13
C VAL A 215 9.31 12.86 8.53
N GLN A 216 10.30 12.48 7.76
CA GLN A 216 11.23 13.41 7.09
C GLN A 216 10.68 13.85 5.74
N VAL A 217 9.58 14.60 5.75
CA VAL A 217 8.83 15.04 4.54
C VAL A 217 9.73 15.76 3.53
N GLN A 218 10.75 16.49 4.00
CA GLN A 218 11.69 17.20 3.13
C GLN A 218 12.51 16.26 2.22
N ARG A 219 12.65 14.98 2.58
CA ARG A 219 13.29 13.93 1.76
C ARG A 219 12.28 13.23 0.84
N ALA A 220 10.99 13.36 1.10
CA ALA A 220 9.96 12.60 0.38
C ALA A 220 9.89 12.95 -1.09
N VAL A 221 9.51 11.98 -1.90
CA VAL A 221 9.19 12.14 -3.31
C VAL A 221 7.83 11.50 -3.61
N ALA A 222 7.07 12.14 -4.50
CA ALA A 222 5.83 11.57 -5.02
C ALA A 222 6.13 10.71 -6.25
N VAL A 223 5.46 9.55 -6.37
CA VAL A 223 5.68 8.59 -7.45
C VAL A 223 4.40 8.46 -8.29
N PRO A 224 4.14 9.42 -9.19
CA PRO A 224 3.03 9.30 -10.13
C PRO A 224 3.29 8.14 -11.11
N LEU A 225 2.22 7.40 -11.45
CA LEU A 225 2.28 6.27 -12.38
C LEU A 225 1.10 6.31 -13.34
N ALA A 226 1.36 6.04 -14.61
CA ALA A 226 0.32 5.69 -15.57
C ALA A 226 -0.21 4.27 -15.30
N PRO A 227 -1.44 3.93 -15.76
CA PRO A 227 -1.97 2.58 -15.66
C PRO A 227 -1.00 1.55 -16.25
N GLY A 228 -0.77 0.45 -15.53
CA GLY A 228 0.21 -0.58 -15.90
C GLY A 228 1.63 -0.36 -15.38
N GLY A 229 1.93 0.84 -14.87
CA GLY A 229 3.17 1.09 -14.15
C GLY A 229 3.18 0.43 -12.77
N VAL A 230 4.39 0.08 -12.32
CA VAL A 230 4.63 -0.59 -11.03
C VAL A 230 5.66 0.16 -10.22
N LEU A 231 5.35 0.42 -8.96
CA LEU A 231 6.32 0.82 -7.95
C LEU A 231 6.74 -0.41 -7.16
N PHE A 232 8.00 -0.82 -7.30
CA PHE A 232 8.65 -1.79 -6.43
C PHE A 232 9.22 -1.05 -5.22
N PHE A 233 8.98 -1.53 -4.02
CA PHE A 233 9.48 -0.87 -2.82
C PHE A 233 9.77 -1.87 -1.69
N SER A 234 10.82 -1.58 -0.93
CA SER A 234 11.17 -2.36 0.26
C SER A 234 10.06 -2.23 1.31
N GLY A 235 9.68 -3.34 1.95
CA GLY A 235 8.73 -3.29 3.06
C GLY A 235 9.16 -2.41 4.24
N LEU A 236 10.46 -2.08 4.34
CA LEU A 236 11.02 -1.17 5.35
C LEU A 236 11.02 0.30 4.94
N ILE A 237 10.73 0.66 3.68
CA ILE A 237 10.75 2.06 3.29
C ILE A 237 9.58 2.83 3.94
N HIS A 238 9.85 4.04 4.42
CA HIS A 238 8.78 4.93 4.84
C HIS A 238 7.99 5.37 3.63
N HIS A 239 6.70 5.06 3.61
CA HIS A 239 5.82 5.44 2.52
C HIS A 239 4.42 5.78 3.01
N GLY A 240 3.69 6.49 2.19
CA GLY A 240 2.32 6.89 2.48
C GLY A 240 1.61 7.38 1.24
N THR A 241 0.32 7.65 1.34
CA THR A 241 -0.46 8.23 0.24
C THR A 241 -1.35 9.35 0.77
N PRO A 242 -1.26 10.57 0.22
CA PRO A 242 -2.14 11.68 0.62
C PRO A 242 -3.60 11.38 0.29
N PRO A 243 -4.55 12.15 0.83
CA PRO A 243 -5.96 12.08 0.44
C PRO A 243 -6.13 12.34 -1.07
N ASN A 244 -7.18 11.76 -1.66
CA ASN A 244 -7.59 12.11 -3.01
C ASN A 244 -8.41 13.41 -3.00
N ARG A 245 -7.86 14.47 -3.57
CA ARG A 245 -8.52 15.79 -3.68
C ARG A 245 -9.08 16.06 -5.07
N SER A 246 -8.78 15.17 -6.03
CA SER A 246 -9.22 15.31 -7.42
C SER A 246 -10.67 14.84 -7.63
N ALA A 247 -11.19 15.11 -8.81
CA ALA A 247 -12.47 14.57 -9.27
C ALA A 247 -12.36 13.13 -9.80
N ASP A 248 -11.14 12.61 -9.93
CA ASP A 248 -10.87 11.30 -10.51
C ASP A 248 -10.63 10.26 -9.41
N ARG A 249 -11.11 9.03 -9.64
CA ARG A 249 -10.76 7.89 -8.77
C ARG A 249 -9.32 7.45 -8.98
N ARG A 250 -8.76 6.73 -8.01
CA ARG A 250 -7.46 6.10 -8.14
C ARG A 250 -7.53 4.68 -7.56
N ARG A 251 -7.43 3.67 -8.42
CA ARG A 251 -7.36 2.24 -8.05
C ARG A 251 -5.95 1.72 -8.29
N ALA A 252 -5.51 0.85 -7.41
CA ALA A 252 -4.25 0.13 -7.55
C ALA A 252 -4.39 -1.27 -6.97
N LEU A 253 -3.57 -2.20 -7.47
CA LEU A 253 -3.30 -3.46 -6.77
C LEU A 253 -1.98 -3.33 -6.02
N GLN A 254 -1.85 -4.02 -4.90
CA GLN A 254 -0.61 -4.11 -4.15
C GLN A 254 -0.37 -5.57 -3.75
N PHE A 255 0.74 -6.11 -4.23
CA PHE A 255 1.19 -7.45 -3.92
C PHE A 255 2.47 -7.40 -3.13
N HIS A 256 2.55 -8.16 -2.04
CA HIS A 256 3.78 -8.30 -1.27
C HIS A 256 4.36 -9.68 -1.46
N TYR A 257 5.66 -9.71 -1.74
CA TYR A 257 6.42 -10.94 -1.90
C TYR A 257 7.54 -11.01 -0.87
N ALA A 258 7.68 -12.19 -0.26
CA ALA A 258 8.82 -12.51 0.60
C ALA A 258 9.79 -13.41 -0.16
N ALA A 259 11.09 -13.14 -0.05
CA ALA A 259 12.15 -14.01 -0.56
C ALA A 259 12.06 -15.41 0.07
N ALA A 260 12.46 -16.45 -0.67
CA ALA A 260 12.34 -17.84 -0.22
C ALA A 260 13.09 -18.15 1.10
N GLY A 261 14.13 -17.38 1.44
CA GLY A 261 14.86 -17.52 2.71
C GLY A 261 14.20 -16.85 3.92
N CYS A 262 13.05 -16.19 3.75
CA CYS A 262 12.36 -15.57 4.86
C CYS A 262 11.69 -16.61 5.76
N ARG A 263 11.80 -16.41 7.09
CA ARG A 263 11.09 -17.18 8.12
C ARG A 263 10.06 -16.33 8.86
N ARG A 264 9.14 -16.98 9.55
CA ARG A 264 8.24 -16.28 10.48
C ARG A 264 9.00 -15.79 11.70
N MET A 265 8.66 -14.62 12.20
CA MET A 265 9.11 -14.11 13.50
C MET A 265 8.04 -14.35 14.58
N SER A 266 8.47 -14.46 15.83
CA SER A 266 7.56 -14.51 16.97
C SER A 266 6.97 -13.13 17.27
N PHE A 267 5.98 -13.11 18.16
CA PHE A 267 5.41 -11.85 18.65
C PHE A 267 6.48 -10.99 19.37
N GLU A 268 7.32 -11.62 20.19
CA GLU A 268 8.36 -10.94 20.97
C GLU A 268 9.41 -10.35 20.04
N GLU A 269 9.83 -11.07 18.99
CA GLU A 269 10.74 -10.56 17.97
C GLU A 269 10.11 -9.35 17.25
N HIS A 270 8.83 -9.42 16.89
CA HIS A 270 8.12 -8.31 16.24
C HIS A 270 7.97 -7.11 17.17
N ALA A 271 7.59 -7.33 18.43
CA ALA A 271 7.44 -6.28 19.42
C ALA A 271 8.78 -5.57 19.71
N ALA A 272 9.88 -6.32 19.77
CA ALA A 272 11.21 -5.74 19.95
C ALA A 272 11.64 -4.79 18.81
N LEU A 273 11.10 -4.98 17.61
CA LEU A 273 11.41 -4.18 16.42
C LEU A 273 10.49 -2.95 16.26
N PHE A 274 9.22 -3.06 16.62
CA PHE A 274 8.20 -2.07 16.26
C PHE A 274 7.48 -1.44 17.46
N ALA A 275 7.84 -1.83 18.71
CA ALA A 275 7.32 -1.21 19.92
C ALA A 275 8.24 -0.08 20.42
N GLU A 276 7.68 0.85 21.19
CA GLU A 276 8.42 1.92 21.87
C GLU A 276 7.83 2.16 23.26
N GLY A 277 8.69 2.32 24.27
CA GLY A 277 8.28 2.65 25.63
C GLY A 277 7.39 1.61 26.32
N GLY A 278 7.50 0.33 25.92
CA GLY A 278 6.66 -0.75 26.44
C GLY A 278 5.26 -0.79 25.83
N LEU A 279 4.94 0.14 24.91
CA LEU A 279 3.70 0.18 24.17
C LEU A 279 3.89 -0.57 22.85
N TYR A 280 3.25 -1.72 22.70
CA TYR A 280 3.21 -2.42 21.43
C TYR A 280 2.17 -1.78 20.53
N ALA A 281 2.65 -1.18 19.46
CA ALA A 281 1.81 -0.53 18.46
C ALA A 281 1.70 -1.35 17.16
N GLY A 282 1.91 -2.65 17.21
CA GLY A 282 1.89 -3.49 16.02
C GLY A 282 0.68 -3.23 15.14
N CYS A 283 0.91 -3.06 13.86
CA CYS A 283 -0.13 -2.81 12.86
C CYS A 283 -1.00 -4.03 12.62
N ARG A 284 -0.54 -5.19 13.00
CA ARG A 284 -1.28 -6.44 12.94
C ARG A 284 -2.25 -6.50 14.12
N GLY A 285 -3.49 -6.91 13.88
CA GLY A 285 -4.49 -7.19 14.93
C GLY A 285 -4.13 -8.42 15.74
N TRP A 286 -2.95 -8.45 16.32
CA TRP A 286 -2.57 -9.45 17.29
C TRP A 286 -3.51 -9.29 18.48
N ASN A 287 -4.42 -10.24 18.63
CA ASN A 287 -5.26 -10.36 19.80
C ASN A 287 -4.39 -10.88 20.94
N VAL A 288 -3.55 -10.01 21.47
CA VAL A 288 -2.73 -10.33 22.65
C VAL A 288 -3.64 -10.06 23.84
N GLN A 289 -4.14 -11.14 24.46
CA GLN A 289 -4.81 -11.04 25.74
C GLN A 289 -3.90 -10.30 26.72
N GLY A 290 -4.33 -9.09 27.14
CA GLY A 290 -3.65 -8.29 28.14
C GLY A 290 -2.80 -7.10 27.65
N LEU A 291 -2.58 -6.92 26.34
CA LEU A 291 -1.99 -5.68 25.82
C LEU A 291 -3.11 -4.83 25.21
N GLU A 292 -3.47 -3.75 25.88
CA GLU A 292 -4.30 -2.71 25.26
C GLU A 292 -3.60 -2.24 23.99
N ARG A 293 -4.38 -2.07 22.89
CA ARG A 293 -3.87 -1.40 21.69
C ARG A 293 -3.31 -0.06 22.13
N ALA A 294 -2.00 0.11 21.98
CA ALA A 294 -1.34 1.33 22.41
C ALA A 294 -2.02 2.51 21.74
N ARG A 295 -2.74 3.29 22.54
CA ARG A 295 -3.23 4.58 22.10
C ARG A 295 -2.02 5.49 21.96
N TYR A 296 -2.06 6.35 20.94
CA TYR A 296 -1.04 7.35 20.72
C TYR A 296 -0.85 8.14 22.03
N PRO A 297 0.39 8.32 22.54
CA PRO A 297 0.58 9.18 23.69
C PRO A 297 0.02 10.57 23.32
N THR A 298 -0.92 11.05 24.10
CA THR A 298 -1.38 12.44 24.02
C THR A 298 -0.20 13.35 24.29
N PRO A 299 -0.01 14.43 23.50
CA PRO A 299 1.07 15.39 23.71
C PRO A 299 1.01 16.03 25.09
#